data_c08f1a939d75c09bdac4eb5584b98746
#
_entry.id   c08f1a939d75c09bdac4eb5584b98746
#
_cell.length_a   1.000
_cell.length_b   1.000
_cell.length_c   1.000
_cell.angle_alpha   90.00
_cell.angle_beta   90.00
_cell.angle_gamma   90.00
#
_symmetry.space_group_name_H-M   'P 1'
#
loop_
_entity.id
_entity.type
_entity.pdbx_description
1 polymer ?
#
loop_
_entity_poly.entity_id
_entity_poly.type
_entity_poly.pdbx_seq_one_letter_code
_entity_poly.pdbx_strand_id
1 'polypeptide(L)'
;VPSGIDIYPKDFESKEQVVKILDDYNSKMEEEGKEEQVITYTDVVGTLMSSVTDIIDIISYVLIAFVAISLVVSSIMIGVITYISVLERKKEIGILRAIGASKGNISQVFNAETFIIGFCAGAMGIIISLLLLIPGNALIHYLAGTDAVNAVLPVRPAVILILLSVVLTLIGGLIPSRKAAKSDPVTALRTE
;
A
#
# COMPACT_ATOMS: atom_id res chain seq x y z
N VAL A 1 -2.68 -27.82 -48.77
CA VAL A 1 -2.33 -26.70 -47.88
C VAL A 1 -2.93 -27.02 -46.55
N PRO A 2 -2.19 -27.01 -45.42
CA PRO A 2 -2.79 -27.25 -44.11
C PRO A 2 -3.84 -26.17 -43.81
N SER A 3 -4.94 -26.56 -43.21
CA SER A 3 -6.05 -25.66 -42.85
C SER A 3 -5.79 -24.87 -41.55
N GLY A 4 -4.78 -25.26 -40.80
CA GLY A 4 -4.36 -24.60 -39.57
C GLY A 4 -3.04 -25.19 -39.05
N ILE A 5 -2.36 -24.45 -38.18
CA ILE A 5 -1.14 -24.87 -37.51
C ILE A 5 -1.33 -24.58 -36.03
N ASP A 6 -1.18 -25.62 -35.20
CA ASP A 6 -1.20 -25.48 -33.74
C ASP A 6 0.24 -25.41 -33.23
N ILE A 7 0.56 -24.35 -32.48
CA ILE A 7 1.87 -24.13 -31.89
C ILE A 7 1.78 -24.39 -30.40
N TYR A 8 2.61 -25.29 -29.87
CA TYR A 8 2.68 -25.65 -28.45
C TYR A 8 4.01 -25.18 -27.86
N PRO A 9 4.08 -23.95 -27.32
CA PRO A 9 5.28 -23.45 -26.66
C PRO A 9 5.65 -24.29 -25.45
N LYS A 10 6.95 -24.35 -25.12
CA LYS A 10 7.45 -25.15 -24.00
C LYS A 10 7.11 -24.55 -22.64
N ASP A 11 7.02 -23.23 -22.58
CA ASP A 11 6.72 -22.44 -21.39
C ASP A 11 6.03 -21.13 -21.77
N PHE A 12 5.57 -20.39 -20.77
CA PHE A 12 4.85 -19.15 -20.96
C PHE A 12 5.68 -18.06 -21.62
N GLU A 13 6.97 -17.97 -21.27
CA GLU A 13 7.90 -16.99 -21.83
C GLU A 13 8.12 -17.22 -23.33
N SER A 14 8.33 -18.48 -23.73
CA SER A 14 8.43 -18.88 -25.15
C SER A 14 7.12 -18.58 -25.91
N LYS A 15 5.97 -18.74 -25.26
CA LYS A 15 4.67 -18.39 -25.86
C LYS A 15 4.56 -16.90 -26.14
N GLU A 16 4.95 -16.04 -25.18
CA GLU A 16 4.93 -14.57 -25.38
C GLU A 16 5.88 -14.15 -26.52
N GLN A 17 7.03 -14.79 -26.63
CA GLN A 17 7.96 -14.55 -27.74
C GLN A 17 7.35 -14.89 -29.09
N VAL A 18 6.64 -16.02 -29.18
CA VAL A 18 5.93 -16.42 -30.42
C VAL A 18 4.84 -15.39 -30.78
N VAL A 19 4.02 -15.00 -29.84
CA VAL A 19 2.98 -13.97 -30.05
C VAL A 19 3.60 -12.67 -30.54
N LYS A 20 4.67 -12.22 -29.91
CA LYS A 20 5.37 -11.00 -30.30
C LYS A 20 5.93 -11.08 -31.73
N ILE A 21 6.50 -12.21 -32.11
CA ILE A 21 7.01 -12.43 -33.49
C ILE A 21 5.87 -12.35 -34.51
N LEU A 22 4.71 -12.93 -34.18
CA LEU A 22 3.53 -12.89 -35.06
C LEU A 22 2.96 -11.46 -35.18
N ASP A 23 2.93 -10.72 -34.07
CA ASP A 23 2.47 -9.33 -34.08
C ASP A 23 3.43 -8.41 -34.85
N ASP A 24 4.73 -8.54 -34.63
CA ASP A 24 5.75 -7.78 -35.36
C ASP A 24 5.71 -8.09 -36.89
N TYR A 25 5.46 -9.35 -37.24
CA TYR A 25 5.26 -9.76 -38.65
C TYR A 25 4.01 -9.15 -39.24
N ASN A 26 2.87 -9.24 -38.55
CA ASN A 26 1.58 -8.70 -39.00
C ASN A 26 1.65 -7.19 -39.18
N SER A 27 2.21 -6.47 -38.21
CA SER A 27 2.41 -5.01 -38.29
C SER A 27 3.24 -4.63 -39.52
N LYS A 28 4.29 -5.38 -39.84
CA LYS A 28 5.11 -5.15 -41.03
C LYS A 28 4.35 -5.42 -42.32
N MET A 29 3.52 -6.46 -42.37
CA MET A 29 2.71 -6.78 -43.56
C MET A 29 1.62 -5.72 -43.79
N GLU A 30 1.02 -5.18 -42.74
CA GLU A 30 0.06 -4.08 -42.80
C GLU A 30 0.75 -2.80 -43.29
N GLU A 31 1.94 -2.43 -42.80
CA GLU A 31 2.71 -1.28 -43.27
C GLU A 31 3.10 -1.38 -44.75
N GLU A 32 3.40 -2.59 -45.23
CA GLU A 32 3.71 -2.83 -46.64
C GLU A 32 2.47 -2.94 -47.57
N GLY A 33 1.24 -2.82 -47.00
CA GLY A 33 -0.01 -2.92 -47.76
C GLY A 33 -0.32 -4.34 -48.26
N LYS A 34 0.23 -5.36 -47.59
CA LYS A 34 0.09 -6.79 -47.92
C LYS A 34 -0.89 -7.50 -46.97
N GLU A 35 -2.08 -6.97 -46.85
CA GLU A 35 -3.10 -7.49 -45.91
C GLU A 35 -3.44 -8.98 -46.13
N GLU A 36 -3.27 -9.50 -47.35
CA GLU A 36 -3.48 -10.90 -47.67
C GLU A 36 -2.44 -11.85 -47.02
N GLN A 37 -1.32 -11.32 -46.53
CA GLN A 37 -0.25 -12.07 -45.86
C GLN A 37 -0.28 -11.95 -44.34
N VAL A 38 -1.27 -11.25 -43.78
CA VAL A 38 -1.46 -11.15 -42.34
C VAL A 38 -1.87 -12.51 -41.78
N ILE A 39 -1.19 -12.98 -40.76
CA ILE A 39 -1.45 -14.25 -40.08
C ILE A 39 -2.51 -14.05 -39.02
N THR A 40 -3.67 -14.65 -39.23
CA THR A 40 -4.72 -14.70 -38.19
C THR A 40 -4.42 -15.83 -37.22
N TYR A 41 -4.24 -15.51 -35.94
CA TYR A 41 -4.01 -16.52 -34.90
C TYR A 41 -4.93 -16.29 -33.70
N THR A 42 -5.16 -17.34 -32.93
CA THR A 42 -5.95 -17.28 -31.70
C THR A 42 -5.10 -17.73 -30.52
N ASP A 43 -4.86 -16.84 -29.60
CA ASP A 43 -4.16 -17.14 -28.36
C ASP A 43 -5.15 -17.51 -27.23
N VAL A 44 -5.50 -18.79 -27.17
CA VAL A 44 -6.44 -19.32 -26.17
C VAL A 44 -5.88 -19.21 -24.76
N VAL A 45 -4.59 -19.51 -24.60
CA VAL A 45 -3.94 -19.47 -23.27
C VAL A 45 -3.80 -18.03 -22.77
N GLY A 46 -3.44 -17.09 -23.66
CA GLY A 46 -3.36 -15.68 -23.31
C GLY A 46 -4.72 -15.10 -22.92
N THR A 47 -5.79 -15.46 -23.65
CA THR A 47 -7.16 -15.02 -23.32
C THR A 47 -7.63 -15.55 -21.97
N LEU A 48 -7.35 -16.81 -21.65
CA LEU A 48 -7.67 -17.38 -20.34
C LEU A 48 -6.86 -16.71 -19.23
N MET A 49 -5.56 -16.47 -19.47
CA MET A 49 -4.67 -15.86 -18.48
C MET A 49 -5.04 -14.39 -18.22
N SER A 50 -5.39 -13.61 -19.26
CA SER A 50 -5.89 -12.25 -19.08
C SER A 50 -7.17 -12.22 -18.24
N SER A 51 -8.11 -13.13 -18.51
CA SER A 51 -9.34 -13.23 -17.71
C SER A 51 -9.08 -13.55 -16.24
N VAL A 52 -8.13 -14.43 -15.95
CA VAL A 52 -7.72 -14.72 -14.56
C VAL A 52 -7.04 -13.51 -13.92
N THR A 53 -6.19 -12.82 -14.65
CA THR A 53 -5.53 -11.60 -14.17
C THR A 53 -6.55 -10.51 -13.86
N ASP A 54 -7.51 -10.28 -14.74
CA ASP A 54 -8.60 -9.32 -14.54
C ASP A 54 -9.41 -9.60 -13.27
N ILE A 55 -9.70 -10.88 -12.99
CA ILE A 55 -10.37 -11.28 -11.75
C ILE A 55 -9.51 -10.99 -10.52
N ILE A 56 -8.22 -11.30 -10.58
CA ILE A 56 -7.27 -11.03 -9.49
C ILE A 56 -7.17 -9.53 -9.24
N ASP A 57 -7.11 -8.73 -10.30
CA ASP A 57 -7.04 -7.27 -10.21
C ASP A 57 -8.30 -6.68 -9.59
N ILE A 58 -9.48 -7.14 -9.98
CA ILE A 58 -10.75 -6.72 -9.37
C ILE A 58 -10.76 -7.03 -7.87
N ILE A 59 -10.39 -8.24 -7.48
CA ILE A 59 -10.33 -8.65 -6.08
C ILE A 59 -9.31 -7.76 -5.33
N SER A 60 -8.16 -7.51 -5.92
CA SER A 60 -7.11 -6.66 -5.35
C SER A 60 -7.59 -5.22 -5.14
N TYR A 61 -8.28 -4.63 -6.11
CA TYR A 61 -8.86 -3.28 -5.97
C TYR A 61 -9.92 -3.21 -4.86
N VAL A 62 -10.77 -4.23 -4.74
CA VAL A 62 -11.75 -4.30 -3.65
C VAL A 62 -11.06 -4.37 -2.30
N LEU A 63 -10.03 -5.21 -2.15
CA LEU A 63 -9.25 -5.32 -0.92
C LEU A 63 -8.53 -4.01 -0.58
N ILE A 64 -7.92 -3.36 -1.58
CA ILE A 64 -7.27 -2.05 -1.41
C ILE A 64 -8.29 -1.00 -0.93
N ALA A 65 -9.51 -0.99 -1.49
CA ALA A 65 -10.55 -0.06 -1.06
C ALA A 65 -10.95 -0.29 0.42
N PHE A 66 -11.10 -1.53 0.86
CA PHE A 66 -11.37 -1.84 2.27
C PHE A 66 -10.24 -1.39 3.19
N VAL A 67 -8.99 -1.65 2.80
CA VAL A 67 -7.81 -1.21 3.56
C VAL A 67 -7.76 0.32 3.62
N ALA A 68 -8.02 1.01 2.50
CA ALA A 68 -8.03 2.47 2.47
C ALA A 68 -9.08 3.07 3.44
N ILE A 69 -10.30 2.53 3.46
CA ILE A 69 -11.33 2.94 4.42
C ILE A 69 -10.86 2.69 5.86
N SER A 70 -10.30 1.53 6.13
CA SER A 70 -9.75 1.15 7.44
C SER A 70 -8.65 2.12 7.91
N LEU A 71 -7.76 2.53 7.00
CA LEU A 71 -6.70 3.51 7.27
C LEU A 71 -7.27 4.89 7.60
N VAL A 72 -8.32 5.34 6.89
CA VAL A 72 -8.99 6.61 7.19
C VAL A 72 -9.60 6.58 8.59
N VAL A 73 -10.33 5.53 8.94
CA VAL A 73 -10.92 5.36 10.28
C VAL A 73 -9.83 5.33 11.36
N SER A 74 -8.74 4.60 11.14
CA SER A 74 -7.60 4.56 12.06
C SER A 74 -6.96 5.93 12.24
N SER A 75 -6.79 6.72 11.17
CA SER A 75 -6.25 8.08 11.23
C SER A 75 -7.14 9.01 12.07
N ILE A 76 -8.46 8.91 11.93
CA ILE A 76 -9.42 9.67 12.74
C ILE A 76 -9.29 9.27 14.22
N MET A 77 -9.19 7.96 14.51
CA MET A 77 -9.05 7.47 15.88
C MET A 77 -7.76 7.98 16.54
N ILE A 78 -6.62 7.96 15.80
CA ILE A 78 -5.36 8.54 16.27
C ILE A 78 -5.57 10.03 16.63
N GLY A 79 -6.28 10.78 15.77
CA GLY A 79 -6.62 12.18 16.05
C GLY A 79 -7.41 12.37 17.33
N VAL A 80 -8.40 11.51 17.58
CA VAL A 80 -9.23 11.54 18.81
C VAL A 80 -8.39 11.25 20.05
N ILE A 81 -7.58 10.17 20.01
CA ILE A 81 -6.71 9.78 21.14
C ILE A 81 -5.70 10.88 21.44
N THR A 82 -5.04 11.44 20.44
CA THR A 82 -4.10 12.55 20.59
C THR A 82 -4.79 13.78 21.17
N TYR A 83 -6.03 14.06 20.75
CA TYR A 83 -6.81 15.18 21.29
C TYR A 83 -7.12 14.99 22.78
N ILE A 84 -7.50 13.79 23.20
CA ILE A 84 -7.76 13.46 24.62
C ILE A 84 -6.46 13.62 25.42
N SER A 85 -5.35 13.09 24.94
CA SER A 85 -4.02 13.22 25.59
C SER A 85 -3.62 14.71 25.78
N VAL A 86 -3.91 15.56 24.80
CA VAL A 86 -3.69 17.01 24.91
C VAL A 86 -4.58 17.61 25.99
N LEU A 87 -5.84 17.18 26.11
CA LEU A 87 -6.75 17.67 27.14
C LEU A 87 -6.28 17.29 28.56
N GLU A 88 -5.80 16.08 28.74
CA GLU A 88 -5.28 15.59 30.01
C GLU A 88 -4.01 16.34 30.45
N ARG A 89 -3.16 16.74 29.50
CA ARG A 89 -1.90 17.47 29.77
C ARG A 89 -2.01 19.00 29.69
N LYS A 90 -3.23 19.56 29.67
CA LYS A 90 -3.42 21.02 29.55
C LYS A 90 -2.67 21.82 30.60
N LYS A 91 -2.64 21.37 31.86
CA LYS A 91 -1.94 22.05 32.96
C LYS A 91 -0.42 22.09 32.73
N GLU A 92 0.17 20.99 32.29
CA GLU A 92 1.61 20.90 31.94
C GLU A 92 1.96 21.84 30.78
N ILE A 93 1.11 21.86 29.73
CA ILE A 93 1.26 22.76 28.59
C ILE A 93 1.16 24.22 29.04
N GLY A 94 0.23 24.54 29.95
CA GLY A 94 0.07 25.86 30.52
C GLY A 94 1.31 26.33 31.29
N ILE A 95 1.91 25.44 32.12
CA ILE A 95 3.14 25.71 32.84
C ILE A 95 4.29 25.95 31.87
N LEU A 96 4.49 25.09 30.88
CA LEU A 96 5.55 25.25 29.86
C LEU A 96 5.43 26.58 29.13
N ARG A 97 4.21 27.03 28.83
CA ARG A 97 3.97 28.32 28.19
C ARG A 97 4.21 29.50 29.13
N ALA A 98 3.87 29.36 30.40
CA ALA A 98 4.13 30.40 31.42
C ALA A 98 5.64 30.63 31.63
N ILE A 99 6.47 29.56 31.48
CA ILE A 99 7.96 29.64 31.57
C ILE A 99 8.57 30.20 30.27
N GLY A 100 7.77 30.40 29.20
CA GLY A 100 8.22 31.02 27.96
C GLY A 100 8.33 30.08 26.74
N ALA A 101 7.83 28.84 26.81
CA ALA A 101 7.82 27.97 25.67
C ALA A 101 6.97 28.55 24.53
N SER A 102 7.51 28.54 23.30
CA SER A 102 6.79 29.01 22.12
C SER A 102 5.70 28.02 21.71
N LYS A 103 4.67 28.52 20.98
CA LYS A 103 3.63 27.65 20.40
C LYS A 103 4.21 26.59 19.47
N GLY A 104 5.27 26.95 18.73
CA GLY A 104 5.98 26.06 17.85
C GLY A 104 6.63 24.89 18.58
N ASN A 105 7.31 25.16 19.70
CA ASN A 105 7.98 24.15 20.50
C ASN A 105 6.98 23.11 21.05
N ILE A 106 5.82 23.55 21.51
CA ILE A 106 4.76 22.66 21.99
C ILE A 106 4.22 21.79 20.85
N SER A 107 3.92 22.39 19.69
CA SER A 107 3.47 21.62 18.51
C SER A 107 4.52 20.61 18.04
N GLN A 108 5.80 20.96 18.12
CA GLN A 108 6.89 20.02 17.72
C GLN A 108 6.96 18.80 18.63
N VAL A 109 6.73 18.95 19.94
CA VAL A 109 6.70 17.80 20.87
C VAL A 109 5.59 16.82 20.49
N PHE A 110 4.36 17.31 20.24
CA PHE A 110 3.26 16.44 19.82
C PHE A 110 3.46 15.85 18.42
N ASN A 111 4.08 16.59 17.50
CA ASN A 111 4.41 16.05 16.17
C ASN A 111 5.50 14.98 16.26
N ALA A 112 6.48 15.13 17.15
CA ALA A 112 7.50 14.11 17.39
C ALA A 112 6.87 12.85 18.02
N GLU A 113 5.95 13.00 18.98
CA GLU A 113 5.21 11.88 19.57
C GLU A 113 4.42 11.11 18.50
N THR A 114 3.65 11.80 17.66
CA THR A 114 2.89 11.18 16.56
C THR A 114 3.79 10.55 15.50
N PHE A 115 4.95 11.13 15.21
CA PHE A 115 5.94 10.56 14.32
C PHE A 115 6.47 9.22 14.85
N ILE A 116 6.85 9.17 16.14
CA ILE A 116 7.34 7.95 16.79
C ILE A 116 6.26 6.88 16.77
N ILE A 117 5.01 7.22 17.10
CA ILE A 117 3.88 6.29 17.06
C ILE A 117 3.71 5.73 15.65
N GLY A 118 3.69 6.58 14.62
CA GLY A 118 3.54 6.15 13.22
C GLY A 118 4.67 5.27 12.73
N PHE A 119 5.91 5.61 13.09
CA PHE A 119 7.08 4.80 12.74
C PHE A 119 7.06 3.43 13.43
N CYS A 120 6.84 3.40 14.75
CA CYS A 120 6.77 2.15 15.50
C CYS A 120 5.60 1.26 15.04
N ALA A 121 4.42 1.84 14.80
CA ALA A 121 3.27 1.10 14.29
C ALA A 121 3.54 0.50 12.91
N GLY A 122 4.11 1.29 11.99
CA GLY A 122 4.50 0.83 10.66
C GLY A 122 5.56 -0.28 10.71
N ALA A 123 6.60 -0.12 11.53
CA ALA A 123 7.64 -1.12 11.71
C ALA A 123 7.09 -2.42 12.31
N MET A 124 6.24 -2.33 13.35
CA MET A 124 5.57 -3.49 13.94
C MET A 124 4.67 -4.20 12.92
N GLY A 125 3.93 -3.45 12.11
CA GLY A 125 3.10 -4.03 11.05
C GLY A 125 3.93 -4.86 10.07
N ILE A 126 5.08 -4.35 9.62
CA ILE A 126 6.00 -5.10 8.74
C ILE A 126 6.56 -6.33 9.43
N ILE A 127 7.01 -6.23 10.70
CA ILE A 127 7.53 -7.37 11.46
C ILE A 127 6.47 -8.47 11.59
N ILE A 128 5.24 -8.11 11.96
CA ILE A 128 4.12 -9.06 12.07
C ILE A 128 3.82 -9.69 10.71
N SER A 129 3.82 -8.92 9.64
CA SER A 129 3.60 -9.44 8.28
C SER A 129 4.68 -10.46 7.89
N LEU A 130 5.96 -10.17 8.17
CA LEU A 130 7.06 -11.11 7.90
C LEU A 130 6.94 -12.39 8.73
N LEU A 131 6.53 -12.29 10.00
CA LEU A 131 6.29 -13.46 10.85
C LEU A 131 5.12 -14.31 10.32
N LEU A 132 4.06 -13.69 9.81
CA LEU A 132 2.91 -14.40 9.24
C LEU A 132 3.22 -15.02 7.86
N LEU A 133 4.20 -14.52 7.13
CA LEU A 133 4.64 -15.15 5.87
C LEU A 133 5.23 -16.55 6.08
N ILE A 134 5.83 -16.85 7.24
CA ILE A 134 6.42 -18.15 7.53
C ILE A 134 5.33 -19.24 7.53
N PRO A 135 4.31 -19.19 8.42
CA PRO A 135 3.23 -20.19 8.40
C PRO A 135 2.36 -20.05 7.13
N GLY A 136 2.24 -18.85 6.56
CA GLY A 136 1.52 -18.59 5.31
C GLY A 136 2.12 -19.37 4.14
N ASN A 137 3.43 -19.33 3.95
CA ASN A 137 4.10 -20.10 2.90
C ASN A 137 4.00 -21.61 3.16
N ALA A 138 4.11 -22.07 4.40
CA ALA A 138 3.90 -23.48 4.73
C ALA A 138 2.50 -23.95 4.33
N LEU A 139 1.47 -23.14 4.57
CA LEU A 139 0.10 -23.44 4.17
C LEU A 139 -0.07 -23.44 2.64
N ILE A 140 0.53 -22.47 1.94
CA ILE A 140 0.51 -22.39 0.47
C ILE A 140 1.14 -23.66 -0.12
N HIS A 141 2.33 -24.07 0.34
CA HIS A 141 3.00 -25.27 -0.15
C HIS A 141 2.17 -26.54 0.11
N TYR A 142 1.54 -26.61 1.29
CA TYR A 142 0.65 -27.75 1.61
C TYR A 142 -0.57 -27.82 0.68
N LEU A 143 -1.22 -26.68 0.39
CA LEU A 143 -2.42 -26.65 -0.46
C LEU A 143 -2.09 -26.76 -1.95
N ALA A 144 -1.01 -26.13 -2.41
CA ALA A 144 -0.60 -26.13 -3.81
C ALA A 144 0.14 -27.42 -4.22
N GLY A 145 0.64 -28.19 -3.25
CA GLY A 145 1.43 -29.39 -3.53
C GLY A 145 2.79 -29.11 -4.23
N THR A 146 3.26 -27.86 -4.17
CA THR A 146 4.51 -27.42 -4.82
C THR A 146 5.19 -26.34 -3.99
N ASP A 147 6.51 -26.34 -3.96
CA ASP A 147 7.34 -25.32 -3.30
C ASP A 147 7.68 -24.14 -4.24
N ALA A 148 7.16 -24.15 -5.47
CA ALA A 148 7.46 -23.12 -6.46
C ALA A 148 6.82 -21.76 -6.19
N VAL A 149 5.71 -21.75 -5.44
CA VAL A 149 4.93 -20.52 -5.15
C VAL A 149 5.24 -20.04 -3.74
N ASN A 150 5.83 -18.85 -3.62
CA ASN A 150 6.15 -18.24 -2.35
C ASN A 150 5.55 -16.83 -2.25
N ALA A 151 4.85 -16.55 -1.17
CA ALA A 151 4.48 -15.19 -0.82
C ALA A 151 5.70 -14.48 -0.23
N VAL A 152 6.02 -13.32 -0.77
CA VAL A 152 7.16 -12.49 -0.35
C VAL A 152 6.72 -11.06 -0.13
N LEU A 153 7.34 -10.37 0.82
CA LEU A 153 7.16 -8.95 1.03
C LEU A 153 8.38 -8.19 0.48
N PRO A 154 8.29 -7.56 -0.70
CA PRO A 154 9.41 -6.82 -1.26
C PRO A 154 9.76 -5.61 -0.38
N VAL A 155 11.05 -5.28 -0.29
CA VAL A 155 11.54 -4.19 0.58
C VAL A 155 10.95 -2.83 0.17
N ARG A 156 10.81 -2.55 -1.13
CA ARG A 156 10.25 -1.26 -1.60
C ARG A 156 8.84 -1.00 -1.09
N PRO A 157 7.84 -1.88 -1.29
CA PRO A 157 6.52 -1.73 -0.69
C PRO A 157 6.55 -1.64 0.84
N ALA A 158 7.41 -2.42 1.52
CA ALA A 158 7.52 -2.37 2.98
C ALA A 158 7.93 -0.96 3.47
N VAL A 159 8.93 -0.34 2.85
CA VAL A 159 9.34 1.04 3.18
C VAL A 159 8.23 2.04 2.88
N ILE A 160 7.53 1.90 1.74
CA ILE A 160 6.40 2.78 1.38
C ILE A 160 5.28 2.68 2.43
N LEU A 161 4.97 1.49 2.92
CA LEU A 161 3.94 1.29 3.94
C LEU A 161 4.32 1.93 5.29
N ILE A 162 5.60 1.86 5.70
CA ILE A 162 6.07 2.56 6.90
C ILE A 162 5.93 4.08 6.72
N LEU A 163 6.35 4.62 5.57
CA LEU A 163 6.20 6.04 5.28
C LEU A 163 4.72 6.46 5.27
N LEU A 164 3.86 5.66 4.67
CA LEU A 164 2.42 5.89 4.66
C LEU A 164 1.84 5.90 6.08
N SER A 165 2.26 4.97 6.95
CA SER A 165 1.87 4.93 8.37
C SER A 165 2.26 6.23 9.08
N VAL A 166 3.51 6.70 8.90
CA VAL A 166 3.98 7.95 9.48
C VAL A 166 3.17 9.15 8.97
N VAL A 167 2.94 9.24 7.66
CA VAL A 167 2.18 10.35 7.06
C VAL A 167 0.74 10.38 7.59
N LEU A 168 0.04 9.25 7.63
CA LEU A 168 -1.33 9.16 8.13
C LEU A 168 -1.41 9.52 9.62
N THR A 169 -0.45 9.08 10.42
CA THR A 169 -0.38 9.39 11.85
C THR A 169 -0.12 10.89 12.07
N LEU A 170 0.78 11.49 11.30
CA LEU A 170 1.04 12.93 11.34
C LEU A 170 -0.21 13.73 10.94
N ILE A 171 -0.92 13.35 9.89
CA ILE A 171 -2.16 14.01 9.46
C ILE A 171 -3.20 13.93 10.59
N GLY A 172 -3.42 12.76 11.19
CA GLY A 172 -4.32 12.58 12.32
C GLY A 172 -3.93 13.43 13.53
N GLY A 173 -2.63 13.58 13.82
CA GLY A 173 -2.11 14.38 14.93
C GLY A 173 -2.04 15.89 14.69
N LEU A 174 -2.09 16.38 13.44
CA LEU A 174 -1.92 17.80 13.11
C LEU A 174 -2.99 18.71 13.75
N ILE A 175 -4.26 18.29 13.75
CA ILE A 175 -5.36 19.08 14.31
C ILE A 175 -5.22 19.21 15.83
N PRO A 176 -5.04 18.09 16.59
CA PRO A 176 -4.86 18.17 18.05
C PRO A 176 -3.57 18.92 18.44
N SER A 177 -2.46 18.72 17.76
CA SER A 177 -1.18 19.40 18.07
C SER A 177 -1.28 20.92 17.93
N ARG A 178 -1.94 21.41 16.88
CA ARG A 178 -2.20 22.84 16.69
C ARG A 178 -3.14 23.41 17.73
N LYS A 179 -4.14 22.64 18.18
CA LYS A 179 -5.06 23.05 19.22
C LYS A 179 -4.37 23.11 20.58
N ALA A 180 -3.49 22.16 20.89
CA ALA A 180 -2.62 22.18 22.07
C ALA A 180 -1.76 23.45 22.12
N ALA A 181 -1.09 23.77 21.01
CA ALA A 181 -0.22 24.95 20.89
C ALA A 181 -0.99 26.29 21.06
N LYS A 182 -2.28 26.31 20.78
CA LYS A 182 -3.14 27.52 20.93
C LYS A 182 -3.78 27.66 22.33
N SER A 183 -3.59 26.69 23.23
CA SER A 183 -4.16 26.78 24.59
C SER A 183 -3.64 28.02 25.33
N ASP A 184 -4.57 28.74 25.96
CA ASP A 184 -4.24 29.92 26.74
C ASP A 184 -3.70 29.50 28.12
N PRO A 185 -2.50 29.98 28.53
CA PRO A 185 -1.89 29.64 29.80
C PRO A 185 -2.76 29.99 31.00
N VAL A 186 -3.50 31.13 30.92
CA VAL A 186 -4.33 31.64 32.02
C VAL A 186 -5.53 30.72 32.26
N THR A 187 -6.19 30.30 31.19
CA THR A 187 -7.33 29.37 31.29
C THR A 187 -6.90 27.94 31.66
N ALA A 188 -5.72 27.51 31.23
CA ALA A 188 -5.15 26.18 31.55
C ALA A 188 -4.78 26.04 33.04
N LEU A 189 -4.39 27.13 33.70
CA LEU A 189 -4.05 27.15 35.13
C LEU A 189 -5.23 27.41 36.05
N ARG A 190 -6.36 27.92 35.52
CA ARG A 190 -7.59 28.30 36.30
C ARG A 190 -8.63 27.19 36.34
N THR A 191 -8.53 26.14 35.56
CA THR A 191 -9.43 24.99 35.62
C THR A 191 -9.07 24.10 36.81
N GLU A 192 -9.68 24.30 37.94
CA GLU A 192 -9.92 23.29 38.98
C GLU A 192 -11.20 22.53 38.63
#